data_dc07d232a989428a6272483ba8a10b12
#
_entry.id   dc07d232a989428a6272483ba8a10b12
#
_cell.length_a   1.000
_cell.length_b   1.000
_cell.length_c   1.000
_cell.angle_alpha   90.00
_cell.angle_beta   90.00
_cell.angle_gamma   90.00
#
_symmetry.space_group_name_H-M   'P 1'
#
loop_
_entity.id
_entity.type
_entity.pdbx_description
1 polymer ?
#
loop_
_entity_poly.entity_id
_entity_poly.type
_entity_poly.pdbx_seq_one_letter_code
_entity_poly.pdbx_strand_id
1 'polypeptide(L)'
;MTKCHKLVCTALVAAAALALALATAACGGGEKPTEVVLLTHDSFALSDGVKQAFERESGLTWRILQAGDAGEVVTKALLTAGNPEGDVLFGVDNNLLARALEGDLFVPYESPGLASVDETWVLDPEHRVTPIDHGEVCLNYDKAWFAERGLAPPASLDDLTKPEYRKLLVVENPATSTPGLAFLLATVARYGEGGWQDYWRRLRANGVLVVDGWEEAYTVRFSGAAGSKGNRPIVVSYASSPPAEVIFRTPRPEEAPTGVVESSCFRQIEFAGILRGARNEEGARKLIDFLLSRRFQEDIPLQMFVFPVNREAKLPPEFERFAVVPPDPLTLAPEEIEANRERWVDEWTRIVVR
;
A
#
# COMPACT_ATOMS: atom_id res chain seq x y z
N MET A 1 -45.27 -42.56 -55.99
CA MET A 1 -45.22 -41.88 -54.65
C MET A 1 -43.81 -41.78 -54.07
N THR A 2 -42.73 -41.85 -54.83
CA THR A 2 -41.35 -41.97 -54.31
C THR A 2 -40.42 -40.74 -54.58
N LYS A 3 -40.89 -39.75 -55.37
CA LYS A 3 -40.07 -38.51 -55.61
C LYS A 3 -40.38 -37.35 -54.66
N CYS A 4 -41.55 -37.29 -54.04
CA CYS A 4 -41.93 -36.16 -53.15
C CYS A 4 -41.31 -36.27 -51.75
N HIS A 5 -41.02 -37.48 -51.25
CA HIS A 5 -40.41 -37.67 -49.91
C HIS A 5 -38.91 -37.30 -49.87
N LYS A 6 -38.20 -37.44 -50.99
CA LYS A 6 -36.74 -37.08 -51.03
C LYS A 6 -36.51 -35.56 -51.05
N LEU A 7 -37.41 -34.77 -51.64
CA LEU A 7 -37.26 -33.30 -51.65
C LEU A 7 -37.60 -32.66 -50.28
N VAL A 8 -38.56 -33.21 -49.55
CA VAL A 8 -38.92 -32.69 -48.23
C VAL A 8 -37.86 -33.02 -47.18
N CYS A 9 -37.24 -34.19 -47.23
CA CYS A 9 -36.12 -34.53 -46.33
C CYS A 9 -34.88 -33.71 -46.57
N THR A 10 -34.55 -33.37 -47.82
CA THR A 10 -33.35 -32.53 -48.12
C THR A 10 -33.55 -31.08 -47.73
N ALA A 11 -34.75 -30.53 -47.84
CA ALA A 11 -35.08 -29.16 -47.39
C ALA A 11 -35.09 -29.02 -45.86
N LEU A 12 -35.54 -30.07 -45.13
CA LEU A 12 -35.50 -30.10 -43.66
C LEU A 12 -34.05 -30.20 -43.11
N VAL A 13 -33.20 -30.96 -43.72
CA VAL A 13 -31.77 -31.07 -43.30
C VAL A 13 -31.00 -29.80 -43.62
N ALA A 14 -31.27 -29.12 -44.74
CA ALA A 14 -30.67 -27.81 -45.06
C ALA A 14 -31.13 -26.70 -44.12
N ALA A 15 -32.40 -26.70 -43.72
CA ALA A 15 -32.95 -25.72 -42.76
C ALA A 15 -32.40 -25.95 -41.34
N ALA A 16 -32.21 -27.20 -40.89
CA ALA A 16 -31.59 -27.54 -39.62
C ALA A 16 -30.10 -27.20 -39.57
N ALA A 17 -29.36 -27.36 -40.65
CA ALA A 17 -27.94 -26.99 -40.76
C ALA A 17 -27.76 -25.46 -40.74
N LEU A 18 -28.67 -24.69 -41.38
CA LEU A 18 -28.65 -23.23 -41.35
C LEU A 18 -29.04 -22.66 -40.00
N ALA A 19 -29.95 -23.26 -39.24
CA ALA A 19 -30.33 -22.88 -37.89
C ALA A 19 -29.20 -23.19 -36.89
N LEU A 20 -28.46 -24.28 -37.09
CA LEU A 20 -27.29 -24.62 -36.24
C LEU A 20 -26.10 -23.68 -36.50
N ALA A 21 -25.89 -23.23 -37.74
CA ALA A 21 -24.85 -22.25 -38.10
C ALA A 21 -25.17 -20.82 -37.57
N LEU A 22 -26.46 -20.43 -37.47
CA LEU A 22 -26.88 -19.17 -36.88
C LEU A 22 -26.81 -19.19 -35.33
N ALA A 23 -26.98 -20.35 -34.71
CA ALA A 23 -26.86 -20.49 -33.25
C ALA A 23 -25.38 -20.42 -32.77
N THR A 24 -24.40 -20.80 -33.60
CA THR A 24 -22.97 -20.72 -33.27
C THR A 24 -22.39 -19.31 -33.47
N ALA A 25 -23.03 -18.44 -34.26
CA ALA A 25 -22.61 -17.04 -34.42
C ALA A 25 -23.13 -16.09 -33.31
N ALA A 26 -24.07 -16.55 -32.48
CA ALA A 26 -24.64 -15.76 -31.37
C ALA A 26 -23.92 -15.93 -30.01
N CYS A 27 -22.89 -16.77 -29.92
CA CYS A 27 -22.17 -17.06 -28.67
C CYS A 27 -20.73 -16.52 -28.68
N GLY A 28 -20.48 -15.34 -29.25
CA GLY A 28 -19.14 -14.75 -29.33
C GLY A 28 -19.00 -13.30 -28.87
N GLY A 29 -20.06 -12.70 -28.33
CA GLY A 29 -20.02 -11.35 -27.75
C GLY A 29 -20.10 -11.44 -26.24
N GLY A 30 -19.03 -11.80 -25.53
CA GLY A 30 -18.97 -11.56 -24.09
C GLY A 30 -19.23 -10.09 -23.83
N GLU A 31 -20.19 -9.76 -22.98
CA GLU A 31 -20.40 -8.37 -22.54
C GLU A 31 -19.06 -7.86 -22.04
N LYS A 32 -18.64 -6.67 -22.52
CA LYS A 32 -17.42 -6.05 -22.00
C LYS A 32 -17.60 -5.82 -20.50
N PRO A 33 -16.58 -6.12 -19.69
CA PRO A 33 -16.66 -5.84 -18.27
C PRO A 33 -17.03 -4.38 -18.03
N THR A 34 -17.98 -4.15 -17.12
CA THR A 34 -18.48 -2.81 -16.76
C THR A 34 -17.83 -2.26 -15.50
N GLU A 35 -17.00 -3.07 -14.82
CA GLU A 35 -16.26 -2.69 -13.62
C GLU A 35 -14.79 -3.05 -13.71
N VAL A 36 -13.97 -2.34 -12.93
CA VAL A 36 -12.60 -2.70 -12.59
C VAL A 36 -12.46 -2.74 -11.07
N VAL A 37 -11.76 -3.75 -10.56
CA VAL A 37 -11.63 -4.01 -9.13
C VAL A 37 -10.20 -3.75 -8.68
N LEU A 38 -10.05 -2.77 -7.76
CA LEU A 38 -8.81 -2.54 -7.03
C LEU A 38 -8.82 -3.35 -5.74
N LEU A 39 -7.89 -4.29 -5.61
CA LEU A 39 -7.56 -4.96 -4.35
C LEU A 39 -6.50 -4.12 -3.64
N THR A 40 -6.73 -3.74 -2.38
CA THR A 40 -5.83 -2.82 -1.67
C THR A 40 -5.90 -2.98 -0.16
N HIS A 41 -5.03 -2.26 0.56
CA HIS A 41 -5.01 -2.22 2.01
C HIS A 41 -6.12 -1.31 2.58
N ASP A 42 -6.37 -1.44 3.87
CA ASP A 42 -7.47 -0.78 4.58
C ASP A 42 -7.28 0.74 4.75
N SER A 43 -6.01 1.22 4.71
CA SER A 43 -5.69 2.65 4.74
C SER A 43 -5.81 3.35 3.36
N PHE A 44 -6.15 2.63 2.30
CA PHE A 44 -6.36 3.25 0.98
C PHE A 44 -7.59 4.16 1.00
N ALA A 45 -7.40 5.41 0.63
CA ALA A 45 -8.46 6.40 0.54
C ALA A 45 -8.29 7.30 -0.70
N LEU A 46 -9.41 7.78 -1.21
CA LEU A 46 -9.47 8.78 -2.27
C LEU A 46 -10.74 9.61 -2.13
N SER A 47 -10.72 10.83 -2.68
CA SER A 47 -11.91 11.66 -2.70
C SER A 47 -12.97 11.15 -3.67
N ASP A 48 -14.25 11.38 -3.35
CA ASP A 48 -15.38 11.03 -4.22
C ASP A 48 -15.24 11.66 -5.61
N GLY A 49 -14.71 12.87 -5.69
CA GLY A 49 -14.48 13.59 -6.93
C GLY A 49 -13.49 12.91 -7.86
N VAL A 50 -12.44 12.30 -7.29
CA VAL A 50 -11.41 11.54 -8.02
C VAL A 50 -11.99 10.22 -8.53
N LYS A 51 -12.70 9.48 -7.67
CA LYS A 51 -13.39 8.25 -8.07
C LYS A 51 -14.35 8.47 -9.24
N GLN A 52 -15.23 9.47 -9.10
CA GLN A 52 -16.21 9.82 -10.15
C GLN A 52 -15.52 10.28 -11.44
N ALA A 53 -14.36 10.92 -11.37
CA ALA A 53 -13.60 11.30 -12.55
C ALA A 53 -13.15 10.07 -13.34
N PHE A 54 -12.54 9.08 -12.68
CA PHE A 54 -12.18 7.82 -13.31
C PHE A 54 -13.39 7.14 -13.97
N GLU A 55 -14.51 7.03 -13.24
CA GLU A 55 -15.72 6.36 -13.75
C GLU A 55 -16.30 7.06 -14.98
N ARG A 56 -16.28 8.39 -15.00
CA ARG A 56 -16.71 9.16 -16.20
C ARG A 56 -15.75 9.02 -17.38
N GLU A 57 -14.44 9.03 -17.13
CA GLU A 57 -13.41 9.01 -18.17
C GLU A 57 -13.26 7.62 -18.79
N SER A 58 -13.33 6.58 -17.96
CA SER A 58 -13.16 5.18 -18.38
C SER A 58 -14.44 4.52 -18.89
N GLY A 59 -15.62 4.98 -18.41
CA GLY A 59 -16.90 4.32 -18.59
C GLY A 59 -17.07 3.06 -17.74
N LEU A 60 -16.21 2.84 -16.73
CA LEU A 60 -16.21 1.68 -15.84
C LEU A 60 -16.60 2.08 -14.42
N THR A 61 -17.25 1.20 -13.69
CA THR A 61 -17.40 1.33 -12.23
C THR A 61 -16.08 0.95 -11.55
N TRP A 62 -15.57 1.79 -10.65
CA TRP A 62 -14.39 1.48 -9.85
C TRP A 62 -14.81 0.86 -8.51
N ARG A 63 -14.61 -0.43 -8.37
CA ARG A 63 -14.83 -1.14 -7.12
C ARG A 63 -13.51 -1.28 -6.34
N ILE A 64 -13.53 -0.83 -5.08
CA ILE A 64 -12.39 -0.94 -4.16
C ILE A 64 -12.68 -2.09 -3.19
N LEU A 65 -11.75 -3.01 -3.09
CA LEU A 65 -11.78 -4.16 -2.18
C LEU A 65 -10.61 -4.04 -1.19
N GLN A 66 -10.90 -3.56 0.00
CA GLN A 66 -9.93 -3.50 1.10
C GLN A 66 -9.86 -4.87 1.79
N ALA A 67 -8.65 -5.33 2.11
CA ALA A 67 -8.43 -6.70 2.58
C ALA A 67 -7.37 -6.82 3.70
N GLY A 68 -7.35 -5.85 4.63
CA GLY A 68 -6.43 -5.77 5.75
C GLY A 68 -5.24 -4.85 5.47
N ASP A 69 -4.21 -4.89 6.30
CA ASP A 69 -2.97 -4.13 6.07
C ASP A 69 -2.20 -4.71 4.85
N ALA A 70 -1.32 -3.91 4.26
CA ALA A 70 -0.68 -4.21 2.98
C ALA A 70 0.06 -5.57 2.96
N GLY A 71 0.69 -5.98 4.07
CA GLY A 71 1.33 -7.29 4.19
C GLY A 71 0.34 -8.46 4.10
N GLU A 72 -0.87 -8.30 4.65
CA GLU A 72 -1.96 -9.27 4.54
C GLU A 72 -2.51 -9.35 3.12
N VAL A 73 -2.69 -8.18 2.47
CA VAL A 73 -3.17 -8.09 1.08
C VAL A 73 -2.24 -8.81 0.12
N VAL A 74 -0.92 -8.59 0.22
CA VAL A 74 0.07 -9.30 -0.60
C VAL A 74 0.03 -10.81 -0.36
N THR A 75 -0.07 -11.23 0.90
CA THR A 75 -0.19 -12.66 1.25
C THR A 75 -1.45 -13.27 0.65
N LYS A 76 -2.58 -12.58 0.73
CA LYS A 76 -3.86 -13.00 0.14
C LYS A 76 -3.77 -13.10 -1.40
N ALA A 77 -3.15 -12.11 -2.04
CA ALA A 77 -2.94 -12.15 -3.49
C ALA A 77 -2.10 -13.36 -3.93
N LEU A 78 -1.04 -13.70 -3.17
CA LEU A 78 -0.22 -14.88 -3.41
C LEU A 78 -1.02 -16.20 -3.27
N LEU A 79 -1.89 -16.28 -2.28
CA LEU A 79 -2.75 -17.46 -2.08
C LEU A 79 -3.81 -17.63 -3.19
N THR A 80 -4.17 -16.57 -3.87
CA THR A 80 -5.16 -16.55 -4.95
C THR A 80 -4.55 -16.34 -6.33
N ALA A 81 -3.22 -16.51 -6.47
CA ALA A 81 -2.49 -16.33 -7.72
C ALA A 81 -3.12 -17.11 -8.88
N GLY A 82 -3.33 -16.46 -10.02
CA GLY A 82 -3.99 -17.03 -11.20
C GLY A 82 -5.54 -17.01 -11.17
N ASN A 83 -6.16 -16.75 -10.02
CA ASN A 83 -7.60 -16.51 -9.90
C ASN A 83 -7.85 -15.39 -8.87
N PRO A 84 -7.39 -14.17 -9.15
CA PRO A 84 -7.38 -13.08 -8.19
C PRO A 84 -8.78 -12.54 -7.88
N GLU A 85 -8.93 -11.92 -6.70
CA GLU A 85 -10.17 -11.26 -6.28
C GLU A 85 -10.32 -9.84 -6.90
N GLY A 86 -9.25 -9.28 -7.44
CA GLY A 86 -9.20 -7.97 -8.08
C GLY A 86 -8.57 -8.02 -9.47
N ASP A 87 -8.62 -6.89 -10.16
CA ASP A 87 -7.95 -6.69 -11.46
C ASP A 87 -6.59 -6.00 -11.28
N VAL A 88 -6.51 -5.10 -10.32
CA VAL A 88 -5.29 -4.38 -9.93
C VAL A 88 -5.05 -4.61 -8.43
N LEU A 89 -3.81 -4.85 -8.06
CA LEU A 89 -3.35 -4.80 -6.67
C LEU A 89 -2.59 -3.49 -6.46
N PHE A 90 -2.95 -2.73 -5.41
CA PHE A 90 -2.21 -1.58 -4.91
C PHE A 90 -1.77 -1.82 -3.46
N GLY A 91 -0.56 -1.36 -3.10
CA GLY A 91 -0.02 -1.45 -1.76
C GLY A 91 1.08 -2.52 -1.59
N VAL A 92 1.63 -3.03 -2.71
CA VAL A 92 2.91 -3.73 -2.65
C VAL A 92 4.00 -2.69 -2.49
N ASP A 93 4.80 -2.78 -1.43
CA ASP A 93 5.93 -1.89 -1.24
C ASP A 93 7.26 -2.51 -1.68
N ASN A 94 8.33 -1.70 -1.73
CA ASN A 94 9.66 -2.16 -2.09
C ASN A 94 10.19 -3.30 -1.21
N ASN A 95 9.66 -3.48 0.02
CA ASN A 95 10.09 -4.51 0.96
C ASN A 95 9.44 -5.89 0.67
N LEU A 96 8.30 -5.88 -0.03
CA LEU A 96 7.56 -7.08 -0.45
C LEU A 96 7.60 -7.30 -1.97
N LEU A 97 8.23 -6.37 -2.73
CA LEU A 97 8.23 -6.37 -4.18
C LEU A 97 8.81 -7.66 -4.76
N ALA A 98 9.99 -8.07 -4.31
CA ALA A 98 10.64 -9.28 -4.81
C ALA A 98 9.74 -10.51 -4.61
N ARG A 99 9.15 -10.68 -3.43
CA ARG A 99 8.19 -11.77 -3.13
C ARG A 99 6.98 -11.77 -4.05
N ALA A 100 6.43 -10.58 -4.34
CA ALA A 100 5.27 -10.46 -5.21
C ALA A 100 5.60 -10.79 -6.68
N LEU A 101 6.81 -10.40 -7.13
CA LEU A 101 7.32 -10.70 -8.47
C LEU A 101 7.67 -12.19 -8.64
N GLU A 102 8.31 -12.82 -7.65
CA GLU A 102 8.60 -14.26 -7.63
C GLU A 102 7.31 -15.11 -7.59
N GLY A 103 6.28 -14.61 -6.91
CA GLY A 103 4.95 -15.22 -6.90
C GLY A 103 4.18 -15.10 -8.21
N ASP A 104 4.77 -14.51 -9.26
CA ASP A 104 4.19 -14.30 -10.60
C ASP A 104 2.80 -13.64 -10.56
N LEU A 105 2.61 -12.70 -9.62
CA LEU A 105 1.31 -12.05 -9.38
C LEU A 105 0.86 -11.16 -10.54
N PHE A 106 1.78 -10.58 -11.30
CA PHE A 106 1.48 -9.47 -12.19
C PHE A 106 1.75 -9.78 -13.66
N VAL A 107 1.05 -9.06 -14.53
CA VAL A 107 1.35 -9.00 -15.97
C VAL A 107 2.07 -7.68 -16.28
N PRO A 108 3.05 -7.67 -17.19
CA PRO A 108 3.75 -6.45 -17.57
C PRO A 108 2.82 -5.43 -18.21
N TYR A 109 2.96 -4.16 -17.78
CA TYR A 109 2.29 -3.02 -18.39
C TYR A 109 3.09 -1.73 -18.19
N GLU A 110 3.67 -1.19 -19.24
CA GLU A 110 4.33 0.10 -19.22
C GLU A 110 3.30 1.21 -19.44
N SER A 111 2.93 1.91 -18.35
CA SER A 111 1.99 3.03 -18.41
C SER A 111 2.63 4.25 -19.08
N PRO A 112 1.93 4.95 -20.01
CA PRO A 112 2.40 6.23 -20.52
C PRO A 112 2.64 7.29 -19.44
N GLY A 113 1.96 7.17 -18.29
CA GLY A 113 2.11 8.05 -17.13
C GLY A 113 3.50 8.01 -16.49
N LEU A 114 4.29 6.96 -16.72
CA LEU A 114 5.67 6.85 -16.23
C LEU A 114 6.58 7.96 -16.75
N ALA A 115 6.25 8.61 -17.86
CA ALA A 115 6.99 9.79 -18.35
C ALA A 115 7.04 10.95 -17.34
N SER A 116 6.08 11.03 -16.42
CA SER A 116 6.03 12.04 -15.35
C SER A 116 6.61 11.55 -14.01
N VAL A 117 7.16 10.34 -13.96
CA VAL A 117 7.74 9.71 -12.76
C VAL A 117 9.27 9.75 -12.88
N ASP A 118 9.98 9.87 -11.75
CA ASP A 118 11.42 9.76 -11.72
C ASP A 118 11.82 8.27 -11.88
N GLU A 119 12.80 8.00 -12.75
CA GLU A 119 13.26 6.65 -13.04
C GLU A 119 13.77 5.91 -11.79
N THR A 120 14.24 6.64 -10.77
CA THR A 120 14.69 6.06 -9.50
C THR A 120 13.59 5.37 -8.70
N TRP A 121 12.32 5.66 -8.98
CA TRP A 121 11.17 4.98 -8.38
C TRP A 121 10.75 3.71 -9.14
N VAL A 122 11.21 3.53 -10.38
CA VAL A 122 10.86 2.36 -11.21
C VAL A 122 11.80 1.20 -10.88
N LEU A 123 11.44 0.37 -9.90
CA LEU A 123 12.31 -0.71 -9.41
C LEU A 123 12.19 -2.02 -10.23
N ASP A 124 11.13 -2.19 -11.02
CA ASP A 124 10.98 -3.35 -11.90
C ASP A 124 11.14 -2.96 -13.37
N PRO A 125 12.26 -3.31 -14.03
CA PRO A 125 12.51 -2.96 -15.43
C PRO A 125 11.59 -3.68 -16.43
N GLU A 126 10.85 -4.71 -15.99
CA GLU A 126 9.84 -5.40 -16.81
C GLU A 126 8.46 -4.75 -16.69
N HIS A 127 8.31 -3.67 -15.93
CA HIS A 127 7.06 -2.94 -15.71
C HIS A 127 5.87 -3.82 -15.27
N ARG A 128 6.14 -4.86 -14.46
CA ARG A 128 5.08 -5.68 -13.85
C ARG A 128 4.36 -4.91 -12.74
N VAL A 129 5.04 -3.93 -12.15
CA VAL A 129 4.46 -2.98 -11.20
C VAL A 129 4.82 -1.55 -11.58
N THR A 130 3.94 -0.62 -11.16
CA THR A 130 4.05 0.81 -11.40
C THR A 130 4.15 1.52 -10.04
N PRO A 131 5.16 2.37 -9.77
CA PRO A 131 5.21 3.15 -8.54
C PRO A 131 4.06 4.17 -8.52
N ILE A 132 3.39 4.30 -7.37
CA ILE A 132 2.23 5.20 -7.22
C ILE A 132 2.49 6.30 -6.20
N ASP A 133 3.13 5.96 -5.09
CA ASP A 133 3.48 6.92 -4.05
C ASP A 133 4.73 6.46 -3.30
N HIS A 134 5.23 7.36 -2.43
CA HIS A 134 6.36 7.04 -1.56
C HIS A 134 6.25 7.78 -0.24
N GLY A 135 6.94 7.25 0.76
CA GLY A 135 7.09 7.86 2.07
C GLY A 135 8.30 7.30 2.79
N GLU A 136 8.60 7.86 3.94
CA GLU A 136 9.57 7.30 4.86
C GLU A 136 8.84 6.88 6.12
N VAL A 137 8.95 5.59 6.46
CA VAL A 137 8.43 5.06 7.72
C VAL A 137 9.35 5.46 8.85
N CYS A 138 8.82 6.23 9.79
CA CYS A 138 9.57 6.85 10.88
C CYS A 138 8.82 6.73 12.21
N LEU A 139 9.51 7.00 13.30
CA LEU A 139 8.85 7.27 14.57
C LEU A 139 8.21 8.65 14.56
N ASN A 140 6.93 8.70 14.92
CA ASN A 140 6.20 9.93 15.21
C ASN A 140 5.96 10.06 16.70
N TYR A 141 5.93 11.29 17.23
CA TYR A 141 5.70 11.54 18.64
C TYR A 141 4.72 12.68 18.90
N ASP A 142 4.01 12.62 20.04
CA ASP A 142 3.06 13.61 20.53
C ASP A 142 3.81 14.71 21.29
N LYS A 143 3.95 15.89 20.68
CA LYS A 143 4.68 17.03 21.26
C LYS A 143 4.10 17.48 22.59
N ALA A 144 2.77 17.53 22.71
CA ALA A 144 2.10 17.98 23.92
C ALA A 144 2.34 17.02 25.09
N TRP A 145 2.24 15.72 24.84
CA TRP A 145 2.49 14.69 25.85
C TRP A 145 3.90 14.80 26.48
N PHE A 146 4.92 15.01 25.61
CA PHE A 146 6.30 15.17 26.07
C PHE A 146 6.52 16.49 26.82
N ALA A 147 5.98 17.59 26.32
CA ALA A 147 6.09 18.90 26.93
C ALA A 147 5.46 18.95 28.35
N GLU A 148 4.26 18.36 28.51
CA GLU A 148 3.54 18.30 29.79
C GLU A 148 4.32 17.54 30.87
N ARG A 149 5.18 16.61 30.50
CA ARG A 149 5.97 15.78 31.43
C ARG A 149 7.40 16.23 31.60
N GLY A 150 7.82 17.26 30.86
CA GLY A 150 9.20 17.74 30.87
C GLY A 150 10.20 16.67 30.39
N LEU A 151 9.73 15.70 29.61
CA LEU A 151 10.55 14.66 29.00
C LEU A 151 10.89 15.08 27.56
N ALA A 152 12.16 14.98 27.17
CA ALA A 152 12.54 15.21 25.79
C ALA A 152 11.96 14.12 24.88
N PRO A 153 11.43 14.43 23.67
CA PRO A 153 11.14 13.41 22.68
C PRO A 153 12.39 12.57 22.34
N PRO A 154 12.23 11.30 21.90
CA PRO A 154 13.39 10.52 21.49
C PRO A 154 14.06 11.19 20.27
N ALA A 155 15.39 11.20 20.26
CA ALA A 155 16.20 11.70 19.16
C ALA A 155 16.74 10.56 18.26
N SER A 156 16.64 9.32 18.74
CA SER A 156 17.15 8.13 18.03
C SER A 156 16.42 6.86 18.47
N LEU A 157 16.66 5.77 17.71
CA LEU A 157 16.18 4.43 18.07
C LEU A 157 16.72 3.98 19.44
N ASP A 158 17.95 4.34 19.81
CA ASP A 158 18.58 3.95 21.07
C ASP A 158 17.81 4.48 22.28
N ASP A 159 17.20 5.66 22.18
CA ASP A 159 16.45 6.29 23.27
C ASP A 159 15.26 5.43 23.71
N LEU A 160 14.61 4.74 22.76
CA LEU A 160 13.42 3.92 23.04
C LEU A 160 13.69 2.76 24.01
N THR A 161 14.94 2.38 24.19
CA THR A 161 15.33 1.31 25.13
C THR A 161 15.64 1.82 26.54
N LYS A 162 15.68 3.15 26.75
CA LYS A 162 15.94 3.77 28.05
C LYS A 162 14.71 3.69 28.97
N PRO A 163 14.87 3.60 30.28
CA PRO A 163 13.77 3.46 31.23
C PRO A 163 12.71 4.58 31.16
N GLU A 164 13.11 5.81 30.84
CA GLU A 164 12.21 6.98 30.72
C GLU A 164 11.21 6.85 29.56
N TYR A 165 11.51 6.05 28.55
CA TYR A 165 10.60 5.77 27.40
C TYR A 165 9.80 4.47 27.58
N ARG A 166 9.79 3.91 28.78
CA ARG A 166 9.09 2.65 29.07
C ARG A 166 7.60 2.78 28.80
N LYS A 167 7.06 1.83 28.00
CA LYS A 167 5.66 1.71 27.59
C LYS A 167 5.13 2.93 26.79
N LEU A 168 6.01 3.67 26.14
CA LEU A 168 5.61 4.82 25.34
C LEU A 168 5.40 4.49 23.84
N LEU A 169 6.03 3.43 23.34
CA LEU A 169 6.03 3.08 21.92
C LEU A 169 4.90 2.09 21.58
N VAL A 170 4.24 2.32 20.46
CA VAL A 170 3.45 1.33 19.72
C VAL A 170 4.05 1.12 18.32
N VAL A 171 4.08 -0.15 17.89
CA VAL A 171 4.57 -0.58 16.58
C VAL A 171 3.61 -1.60 15.98
N GLU A 172 3.66 -1.77 14.67
CA GLU A 172 2.93 -2.78 13.95
C GLU A 172 3.72 -4.10 13.89
N ASN A 173 3.00 -5.18 13.71
CA ASN A 173 3.55 -6.51 13.49
C ASN A 173 4.16 -6.61 12.07
N PRO A 174 5.46 -6.87 11.92
CA PRO A 174 6.12 -6.95 10.61
C PRO A 174 5.64 -8.12 9.73
N ALA A 175 4.90 -9.07 10.28
CA ALA A 175 4.33 -10.18 9.51
C ALA A 175 3.04 -9.78 8.76
N THR A 176 2.32 -8.76 9.24
CA THR A 176 1.02 -8.33 8.73
C THR A 176 1.05 -6.95 8.10
N SER A 177 1.90 -6.04 8.62
CA SER A 177 1.96 -4.62 8.26
C SER A 177 3.28 -4.26 7.57
N THR A 178 3.20 -3.51 6.46
CA THR A 178 4.41 -3.03 5.76
C THR A 178 5.13 -1.91 6.52
N PRO A 179 4.47 -0.93 7.20
CA PRO A 179 5.17 -0.04 8.12
C PRO A 179 5.88 -0.78 9.26
N GLY A 180 5.25 -1.83 9.81
CA GLY A 180 5.89 -2.69 10.82
C GLY A 180 7.13 -3.41 10.27
N LEU A 181 7.06 -3.91 9.04
CA LEU A 181 8.21 -4.51 8.36
C LEU A 181 9.30 -3.47 8.11
N ALA A 182 8.96 -2.28 7.59
CA ALA A 182 9.91 -1.20 7.35
C ALA A 182 10.64 -0.79 8.64
N PHE A 183 9.93 -0.73 9.78
CA PHE A 183 10.56 -0.45 11.07
C PHE A 183 11.49 -1.57 11.56
N LEU A 184 11.12 -2.84 11.35
CA LEU A 184 12.05 -3.96 11.59
C LEU A 184 13.30 -3.81 10.75
N LEU A 185 13.16 -3.57 9.43
CA LEU A 185 14.27 -3.37 8.50
C LEU A 185 15.13 -2.16 8.87
N ALA A 186 14.54 -1.06 9.34
CA ALA A 186 15.28 0.08 9.88
C ALA A 186 16.20 -0.34 11.03
N THR A 187 15.72 -1.23 11.93
CA THR A 187 16.55 -1.73 13.03
C THR A 187 17.64 -2.69 12.56
N VAL A 188 17.38 -3.50 11.52
CA VAL A 188 18.41 -4.34 10.87
C VAL A 188 19.48 -3.47 10.22
N ALA A 189 19.09 -2.47 9.43
CA ALA A 189 20.00 -1.53 8.78
C ALA A 189 20.87 -0.78 9.81
N ARG A 190 20.28 -0.37 10.93
CA ARG A 190 20.96 0.41 11.98
C ARG A 190 21.93 -0.40 12.82
N TYR A 191 21.58 -1.63 13.19
CA TYR A 191 22.32 -2.41 14.19
C TYR A 191 23.03 -3.63 13.60
N GLY A 192 22.73 -4.02 12.37
CA GLY A 192 23.29 -5.21 11.72
C GLY A 192 22.82 -6.51 12.33
N GLU A 193 23.30 -7.62 11.76
CA GLU A 193 23.01 -8.97 12.23
C GLU A 193 23.52 -9.18 13.69
N GLY A 194 22.67 -9.75 14.53
CA GLY A 194 22.92 -9.93 15.96
C GLY A 194 22.56 -8.70 16.81
N GLY A 195 22.79 -7.49 16.33
CA GLY A 195 22.50 -6.24 17.06
C GLY A 195 21.02 -5.90 17.12
N TRP A 196 20.27 -6.11 16.02
CA TRP A 196 18.85 -5.82 15.96
C TRP A 196 18.03 -6.73 16.88
N GLN A 197 18.41 -7.99 17.05
CA GLN A 197 17.74 -8.91 17.97
C GLN A 197 17.87 -8.45 19.43
N ASP A 198 19.05 -7.98 19.83
CA ASP A 198 19.28 -7.45 21.18
C ASP A 198 18.53 -6.13 21.41
N TYR A 199 18.44 -5.29 20.36
CA TYR A 199 17.62 -4.09 20.40
C TYR A 199 16.14 -4.42 20.66
N TRP A 200 15.56 -5.40 19.96
CA TRP A 200 14.16 -5.80 20.14
C TRP A 200 13.90 -6.50 21.48
N ARG A 201 14.86 -7.26 22.03
CA ARG A 201 14.77 -7.79 23.42
C ARG A 201 14.67 -6.64 24.42
N ARG A 202 15.45 -5.58 24.24
CA ARG A 202 15.39 -4.37 25.09
C ARG A 202 14.08 -3.62 24.91
N LEU A 203 13.57 -3.44 23.68
CA LEU A 203 12.26 -2.84 23.43
C LEU A 203 11.13 -3.63 24.09
N ARG A 204 11.15 -4.96 23.97
CA ARG A 204 10.18 -5.83 24.65
C ARG A 204 10.24 -5.63 26.18
N ALA A 205 11.43 -5.66 26.77
CA ALA A 205 11.63 -5.41 28.21
C ALA A 205 11.15 -4.00 28.61
N ASN A 206 11.25 -3.04 27.70
CA ASN A 206 10.77 -1.66 27.87
C ASN A 206 9.27 -1.50 27.60
N GLY A 207 8.56 -2.58 27.24
CA GLY A 207 7.10 -2.60 27.15
C GLY A 207 6.55 -1.97 25.88
N VAL A 208 7.21 -2.19 24.72
CA VAL A 208 6.65 -1.88 23.42
C VAL A 208 5.29 -2.56 23.24
N LEU A 209 4.32 -1.84 22.72
CA LEU A 209 3.02 -2.39 22.31
C LEU A 209 3.10 -2.79 20.85
N VAL A 210 2.67 -4.01 20.54
CA VAL A 210 2.54 -4.49 19.15
C VAL A 210 1.07 -4.61 18.81
N VAL A 211 0.68 -4.16 17.62
CA VAL A 211 -0.65 -4.30 17.02
C VAL A 211 -0.51 -4.85 15.60
N ASP A 212 -1.60 -5.29 14.98
CA ASP A 212 -1.51 -5.99 13.70
C ASP A 212 -1.42 -5.07 12.47
N GLY A 213 -1.86 -3.80 12.58
CA GLY A 213 -1.85 -2.86 11.46
C GLY A 213 -1.72 -1.41 11.86
N TRP A 214 -1.40 -0.58 10.86
CA TRP A 214 -1.17 0.85 11.02
C TRP A 214 -2.41 1.61 11.51
N GLU A 215 -3.60 1.27 11.02
CA GLU A 215 -4.84 1.90 11.46
C GLU A 215 -5.02 1.80 12.99
N GLU A 216 -4.82 0.62 13.56
CA GLU A 216 -4.89 0.47 15.02
C GLU A 216 -3.77 1.23 15.73
N ALA A 217 -2.52 1.13 15.23
CA ALA A 217 -1.38 1.81 15.85
C ALA A 217 -1.60 3.32 15.91
N TYR A 218 -1.93 3.93 14.78
CA TYR A 218 -2.01 5.38 14.64
C TYR A 218 -3.32 5.95 15.18
N THR A 219 -4.47 5.43 14.75
CA THR A 219 -5.76 6.05 15.05
C THR A 219 -6.30 5.70 16.44
N VAL A 220 -5.89 4.53 16.98
CA VAL A 220 -6.42 4.02 18.26
C VAL A 220 -5.42 4.12 19.41
N ARG A 221 -4.14 3.79 19.16
CA ARG A 221 -3.13 3.67 20.23
C ARG A 221 -2.27 4.91 20.42
N PHE A 222 -1.98 5.65 19.36
CA PHE A 222 -1.17 6.85 19.41
C PHE A 222 -1.95 8.02 19.99
N SER A 223 -1.40 8.68 21.03
CA SER A 223 -2.06 9.81 21.70
C SER A 223 -2.04 11.09 20.87
N GLY A 224 -1.10 11.21 19.92
CA GLY A 224 -0.94 12.40 19.07
C GLY A 224 -1.92 12.46 17.90
N ALA A 225 -2.65 11.40 17.58
CA ALA A 225 -3.61 11.42 16.49
C ALA A 225 -4.89 12.19 16.84
N ALA A 226 -5.45 12.90 15.86
CA ALA A 226 -6.66 13.68 16.01
C ALA A 226 -7.84 12.80 16.45
N GLY A 227 -8.46 13.15 17.58
CA GLY A 227 -9.61 12.38 18.12
C GLY A 227 -9.25 11.06 18.81
N SER A 228 -8.01 10.62 18.79
CA SER A 228 -7.55 9.41 19.48
C SER A 228 -7.65 9.55 21.00
N LYS A 229 -7.96 8.43 21.66
CA LYS A 229 -7.88 8.27 23.13
C LYS A 229 -6.71 7.35 23.50
N GLY A 230 -5.77 7.19 22.60
CA GLY A 230 -4.59 6.36 22.80
C GLY A 230 -3.70 6.85 23.93
N ASN A 231 -2.86 5.96 24.43
CA ASN A 231 -1.95 6.23 25.55
C ASN A 231 -0.48 5.96 25.20
N ARG A 232 -0.17 5.85 23.91
CA ARG A 232 1.18 5.68 23.40
C ARG A 232 1.61 6.97 22.69
N PRO A 233 2.54 7.75 23.28
CA PRO A 233 2.96 9.03 22.69
C PRO A 233 4.01 8.87 21.58
N ILE A 234 4.42 7.66 21.26
CA ILE A 234 5.33 7.34 20.15
C ILE A 234 4.72 6.21 19.34
N VAL A 235 4.71 6.37 18.02
CA VAL A 235 4.17 5.41 17.06
C VAL A 235 5.11 5.27 15.86
N VAL A 236 5.15 4.08 15.26
CA VAL A 236 5.69 3.92 13.91
C VAL A 236 4.65 4.44 12.92
N SER A 237 5.04 5.38 12.06
CA SER A 237 4.19 5.96 11.03
C SER A 237 5.06 6.61 9.96
N TYR A 238 4.61 7.68 9.32
CA TYR A 238 5.33 8.29 8.20
C TYR A 238 5.90 9.66 8.55
N ALA A 239 6.99 10.05 7.90
CA ALA A 239 7.53 11.40 7.97
C ALA A 239 6.52 12.46 7.46
N SER A 240 5.58 12.04 6.66
CA SER A 240 4.49 12.83 6.09
C SER A 240 3.19 12.81 6.91
N SER A 241 3.15 12.17 8.10
CA SER A 241 1.95 12.14 8.95
C SER A 241 1.60 13.47 9.65
N PRO A 242 2.55 14.37 10.02
CA PRO A 242 2.22 15.59 10.76
C PRO A 242 1.17 16.51 10.11
N PRO A 243 1.08 16.68 8.78
CA PRO A 243 -0.01 17.42 8.13
C PRO A 243 -1.42 16.95 8.50
N ALA A 244 -1.62 15.64 8.66
CA ALA A 244 -2.92 15.07 9.04
C ALA A 244 -3.42 15.65 10.36
N GLU A 245 -2.52 15.81 11.33
CA GLU A 245 -2.83 16.33 12.66
C GLU A 245 -3.16 17.82 12.66
N VAL A 246 -2.79 18.54 11.61
CA VAL A 246 -3.22 19.93 11.40
C VAL A 246 -4.58 19.97 10.70
N ILE A 247 -4.79 19.12 9.70
CA ILE A 247 -6.00 19.13 8.86
C ILE A 247 -7.22 18.62 9.62
N PHE A 248 -7.10 17.56 10.40
CA PHE A 248 -8.23 16.89 11.06
C PHE A 248 -8.60 17.47 12.44
N ARG A 249 -7.82 18.40 12.96
CA ARG A 249 -8.14 19.01 14.26
C ARG A 249 -9.08 20.22 14.14
N THR A 250 -9.94 20.38 15.14
CA THR A 250 -10.81 21.54 15.28
C THR A 250 -10.71 22.08 16.72
N PRO A 251 -10.27 23.32 16.93
CA PRO A 251 -9.77 24.26 15.92
C PRO A 251 -8.47 23.78 15.26
N ARG A 252 -8.22 24.21 14.03
CA ARG A 252 -6.99 23.87 13.30
C ARG A 252 -5.79 24.51 14.01
N PRO A 253 -4.77 23.75 14.40
CA PRO A 253 -3.58 24.30 15.05
C PRO A 253 -2.69 25.04 14.03
N GLU A 254 -1.93 26.01 14.51
CA GLU A 254 -0.96 26.75 13.68
C GLU A 254 0.32 25.95 13.41
N GLU A 255 0.67 25.01 14.32
CA GLU A 255 1.82 24.13 14.23
C GLU A 255 1.40 22.68 14.33
N ALA A 256 2.13 21.78 13.65
CA ALA A 256 1.86 20.35 13.75
C ALA A 256 2.02 19.85 15.20
N PRO A 257 0.96 19.23 15.78
CA PRO A 257 1.00 18.73 17.16
C PRO A 257 1.94 17.54 17.35
N THR A 258 2.31 16.89 16.25
CA THR A 258 3.22 15.75 16.23
C THR A 258 4.56 16.14 15.62
N GLY A 259 5.59 15.34 15.92
CA GLY A 259 6.92 15.49 15.35
C GLY A 259 7.44 14.14 14.89
N VAL A 260 8.53 14.16 14.10
CA VAL A 260 9.17 13.00 13.49
C VAL A 260 10.59 12.84 14.05
N VAL A 261 11.00 11.61 14.28
CA VAL A 261 12.38 11.25 14.63
C VAL A 261 13.09 10.85 13.33
N GLU A 262 13.71 11.82 12.66
CA GLU A 262 14.28 11.65 11.31
C GLU A 262 15.34 10.54 11.21
N SER A 263 16.13 10.33 12.28
CA SER A 263 17.15 9.26 12.32
C SER A 263 16.58 7.83 12.37
N SER A 264 15.25 7.69 12.50
CA SER A 264 14.56 6.40 12.53
C SER A 264 13.95 6.00 11.19
N CYS A 265 14.03 6.87 10.20
CA CYS A 265 13.28 6.75 8.95
C CYS A 265 13.85 5.67 8.02
N PHE A 266 12.98 4.89 7.42
CA PHE A 266 13.28 3.89 6.40
C PHE A 266 12.45 4.16 5.14
N ARG A 267 13.05 4.07 3.95
CA ARG A 267 12.40 4.37 2.67
C ARG A 267 11.33 3.34 2.33
N GLN A 268 10.13 3.82 1.98
CA GLN A 268 9.04 3.01 1.41
C GLN A 268 8.58 3.61 0.09
N ILE A 269 8.33 2.75 -0.92
CA ILE A 269 7.74 3.08 -2.21
C ILE A 269 6.63 2.08 -2.42
N GLU A 270 5.40 2.54 -2.71
CA GLU A 270 4.27 1.67 -2.97
C GLU A 270 3.96 1.57 -4.46
N PHE A 271 3.60 0.37 -4.87
CA PHE A 271 3.35 0.01 -6.26
C PHE A 271 1.92 -0.49 -6.45
N ALA A 272 1.42 -0.29 -7.68
CA ALA A 272 0.26 -0.99 -8.21
C ALA A 272 0.66 -1.88 -9.40
N GLY A 273 0.00 -3.02 -9.54
CA GLY A 273 0.23 -3.93 -10.67
C GLY A 273 -1.07 -4.59 -11.13
N ILE A 274 -1.14 -4.94 -12.42
CA ILE A 274 -2.26 -5.68 -13.00
C ILE A 274 -2.11 -7.14 -12.60
N LEU A 275 -3.11 -7.69 -11.91
CA LEU A 275 -3.06 -9.06 -11.43
C LEU A 275 -3.17 -10.06 -12.61
N ARG A 276 -2.32 -11.08 -12.61
CA ARG A 276 -2.41 -12.19 -13.55
C ARG A 276 -3.71 -12.95 -13.35
N GLY A 277 -4.51 -13.05 -14.41
CA GLY A 277 -5.86 -13.62 -14.34
C GLY A 277 -6.95 -12.60 -14.05
N ALA A 278 -6.65 -11.28 -14.09
CA ALA A 278 -7.62 -10.19 -14.03
C ALA A 278 -8.79 -10.41 -14.98
N ARG A 279 -10.00 -10.14 -14.53
CA ARG A 279 -11.21 -10.30 -15.34
C ARG A 279 -11.38 -9.17 -16.35
N ASN A 280 -10.82 -8.00 -16.04
CA ASN A 280 -10.87 -6.80 -16.88
C ASN A 280 -9.49 -6.17 -17.03
N GLU A 281 -8.60 -6.82 -17.79
CA GLU A 281 -7.23 -6.34 -18.02
C GLU A 281 -7.20 -4.98 -18.75
N GLU A 282 -8.14 -4.71 -19.68
CA GLU A 282 -8.26 -3.40 -20.35
C GLU A 282 -8.64 -2.30 -19.33
N GLY A 283 -9.57 -2.59 -18.43
CA GLY A 283 -9.96 -1.70 -17.35
C GLY A 283 -8.82 -1.50 -16.33
N ALA A 284 -8.05 -2.56 -16.03
CA ALA A 284 -6.90 -2.49 -15.16
C ALA A 284 -5.81 -1.55 -15.69
N ARG A 285 -5.51 -1.61 -17.01
CA ARG A 285 -4.57 -0.66 -17.65
C ARG A 285 -5.05 0.79 -17.51
N LYS A 286 -6.34 1.05 -17.78
CA LYS A 286 -6.92 2.40 -17.57
C LYS A 286 -6.81 2.86 -16.13
N LEU A 287 -6.97 1.94 -15.16
CA LEU A 287 -6.82 2.28 -13.75
C LEU A 287 -5.38 2.61 -13.39
N ILE A 288 -4.38 1.83 -13.85
CA ILE A 288 -2.96 2.15 -13.65
C ILE A 288 -2.62 3.54 -14.23
N ASP A 289 -3.06 3.83 -15.46
CA ASP A 289 -2.83 5.14 -16.09
C ASP A 289 -3.47 6.28 -15.27
N PHE A 290 -4.66 6.05 -14.73
CA PHE A 290 -5.35 7.04 -13.90
C PHE A 290 -4.67 7.24 -12.55
N LEU A 291 -4.14 6.18 -11.92
CA LEU A 291 -3.37 6.27 -10.67
C LEU A 291 -2.09 7.12 -10.83
N LEU A 292 -1.51 7.19 -12.04
CA LEU A 292 -0.40 8.10 -12.35
C LEU A 292 -0.84 9.49 -12.80
N SER A 293 -2.14 9.69 -13.07
CA SER A 293 -2.63 11.01 -13.52
C SER A 293 -2.41 12.05 -12.43
N ARG A 294 -2.14 13.29 -12.86
CA ARG A 294 -2.00 14.41 -11.93
C ARG A 294 -3.18 14.55 -10.99
N ARG A 295 -4.41 14.25 -11.47
CA ARG A 295 -5.63 14.33 -10.65
C ARG A 295 -5.60 13.38 -9.46
N PHE A 296 -5.24 12.11 -9.65
CA PHE A 296 -5.12 11.15 -8.56
C PHE A 296 -3.93 11.47 -7.67
N GLN A 297 -2.80 11.80 -8.27
CA GLN A 297 -1.56 12.09 -7.55
C GLN A 297 -1.64 13.33 -6.65
N GLU A 298 -2.41 14.36 -7.03
CA GLU A 298 -2.68 15.54 -6.18
C GLU A 298 -3.67 15.23 -5.04
N ASP A 299 -4.44 14.13 -5.12
CA ASP A 299 -5.34 13.66 -4.05
C ASP A 299 -4.62 12.86 -2.95
N ILE A 300 -3.58 12.12 -3.32
CA ILE A 300 -2.79 11.25 -2.43
C ILE A 300 -2.39 11.94 -1.11
N PRO A 301 -1.77 13.14 -1.11
CA PRO A 301 -1.33 13.77 0.11
C PRO A 301 -2.45 14.07 1.12
N LEU A 302 -3.66 14.33 0.63
CA LEU A 302 -4.81 14.67 1.48
C LEU A 302 -5.66 13.46 1.90
N GLN A 303 -5.46 12.31 1.25
CA GLN A 303 -6.25 11.11 1.52
C GLN A 303 -5.42 10.01 2.20
N MET A 304 -4.19 9.80 1.75
CA MET A 304 -3.31 8.75 2.28
C MET A 304 -2.11 9.29 3.05
N PHE A 305 -1.86 10.61 3.00
CA PHE A 305 -0.77 11.27 3.72
C PHE A 305 0.63 10.74 3.40
N VAL A 306 0.86 10.40 2.14
CA VAL A 306 2.15 10.04 1.55
C VAL A 306 2.46 10.95 0.36
N PHE A 307 3.67 10.89 -0.19
CA PHE A 307 4.09 11.74 -1.31
C PHE A 307 3.75 11.11 -2.65
N PRO A 308 3.23 11.89 -3.62
CA PRO A 308 3.01 11.43 -4.98
C PRO A 308 4.34 11.18 -5.72
N VAL A 309 4.37 10.22 -6.66
CA VAL A 309 5.55 10.01 -7.54
C VAL A 309 5.50 10.85 -8.81
N ASN A 310 4.36 11.39 -9.20
CA ASN A 310 4.23 12.25 -10.37
C ASN A 310 4.81 13.64 -10.07
N ARG A 311 5.89 14.00 -10.78
CA ARG A 311 6.60 15.28 -10.62
C ARG A 311 5.77 16.53 -10.94
N GLU A 312 4.65 16.37 -11.64
CA GLU A 312 3.74 17.48 -11.99
C GLU A 312 2.65 17.71 -10.93
N ALA A 313 2.51 16.76 -9.97
CA ALA A 313 1.55 16.89 -8.88
C ALA A 313 1.97 17.99 -7.90
N LYS A 314 1.02 18.83 -7.52
CA LYS A 314 1.24 19.89 -6.52
C LYS A 314 0.92 19.37 -5.14
N LEU A 315 1.81 19.63 -4.21
CA LEU A 315 1.55 19.35 -2.80
C LEU A 315 0.62 20.40 -2.20
N PRO A 316 -0.28 20.03 -1.28
CA PRO A 316 -1.05 21.00 -0.50
C PRO A 316 -0.15 21.79 0.45
N PRO A 317 -0.52 23.05 0.80
CA PRO A 317 0.31 23.90 1.66
C PRO A 317 0.65 23.29 3.02
N GLU A 318 -0.22 22.47 3.58
CA GLU A 318 0.02 21.76 4.83
C GLU A 318 1.14 20.72 4.68
N PHE A 319 1.23 20.06 3.52
CA PHE A 319 2.30 19.13 3.22
C PHE A 319 3.64 19.85 3.04
N GLU A 320 3.66 20.93 2.27
CA GLU A 320 4.88 21.75 2.08
C GLU A 320 5.42 22.29 3.42
N ARG A 321 4.51 22.59 4.37
CA ARG A 321 4.90 23.19 5.65
C ARG A 321 5.26 22.18 6.74
N PHE A 322 4.58 21.05 6.81
CA PHE A 322 4.62 20.16 7.97
C PHE A 322 5.08 18.73 7.69
N ALA A 323 5.05 18.27 6.43
CA ALA A 323 5.65 16.98 6.09
C ALA A 323 7.17 17.08 6.15
N VAL A 324 7.80 16.02 6.63
CA VAL A 324 9.25 15.93 6.72
C VAL A 324 9.77 15.07 5.57
N VAL A 325 10.83 15.52 4.92
CA VAL A 325 11.59 14.72 3.95
C VAL A 325 12.96 14.45 4.57
N PRO A 326 13.18 13.29 5.18
CA PRO A 326 14.47 12.96 5.78
C PRO A 326 15.58 12.98 4.72
N PRO A 327 16.73 13.63 4.98
CA PRO A 327 17.77 13.75 3.97
C PRO A 327 18.51 12.44 3.68
N ASP A 328 18.54 11.53 4.65
CA ASP A 328 19.28 10.27 4.58
C ASP A 328 18.53 9.14 5.30
N PRO A 329 17.40 8.64 4.73
CA PRO A 329 16.66 7.56 5.32
C PRO A 329 17.45 6.25 5.26
N LEU A 330 17.28 5.40 6.26
CA LEU A 330 17.84 4.05 6.26
C LEU A 330 17.28 3.25 5.08
N THR A 331 18.12 2.42 4.51
CA THR A 331 17.78 1.50 3.41
C THR A 331 18.51 0.18 3.59
N LEU A 332 18.01 -0.87 2.96
CA LEU A 332 18.68 -2.15 2.74
C LEU A 332 18.61 -2.48 1.24
N ALA A 333 19.58 -3.22 0.75
CA ALA A 333 19.53 -3.69 -0.63
C ALA A 333 18.32 -4.64 -0.82
N PRO A 334 17.56 -4.53 -1.93
CA PRO A 334 16.42 -5.40 -2.18
C PRO A 334 16.75 -6.89 -2.10
N GLU A 335 17.92 -7.29 -2.59
CA GLU A 335 18.40 -8.67 -2.55
C GLU A 335 18.68 -9.14 -1.12
N GLU A 336 19.14 -8.27 -0.25
CA GLU A 336 19.36 -8.56 1.16
C GLU A 336 18.03 -8.74 1.90
N ILE A 337 17.05 -7.87 1.60
CA ILE A 337 15.69 -7.99 2.15
C ILE A 337 15.09 -9.33 1.72
N GLU A 338 15.11 -9.66 0.43
CA GLU A 338 14.54 -10.89 -0.10
C GLU A 338 15.15 -12.13 0.54
N ALA A 339 16.48 -12.19 0.59
CA ALA A 339 17.20 -13.35 1.14
C ALA A 339 16.94 -13.59 2.64
N ASN A 340 16.51 -12.56 3.39
CA ASN A 340 16.49 -12.64 4.86
C ASN A 340 15.14 -12.30 5.49
N ARG A 341 14.22 -11.65 4.79
CA ARG A 341 12.97 -11.13 5.34
C ARG A 341 12.19 -12.15 6.17
N GLU A 342 11.98 -13.37 5.63
CA GLU A 342 11.21 -14.41 6.33
C GLU A 342 11.91 -14.80 7.64
N ARG A 343 13.23 -14.99 7.60
CA ARG A 343 14.03 -15.29 8.78
C ARG A 343 13.95 -14.18 9.83
N TRP A 344 14.10 -12.92 9.41
CA TRP A 344 14.02 -11.77 10.32
C TRP A 344 12.64 -11.64 10.97
N VAL A 345 11.55 -11.81 10.22
CA VAL A 345 10.17 -11.77 10.73
C VAL A 345 9.92 -12.92 11.70
N ASP A 346 10.38 -14.12 11.40
CA ASP A 346 10.28 -15.29 12.28
C ASP A 346 11.06 -15.12 13.59
N GLU A 347 12.30 -14.61 13.53
CA GLU A 347 13.12 -14.32 14.70
C GLU A 347 12.49 -13.20 15.54
N TRP A 348 12.03 -12.13 14.90
CA TRP A 348 11.32 -11.06 15.58
C TRP A 348 10.08 -11.58 16.31
N THR A 349 9.27 -12.40 15.66
CA THR A 349 8.07 -13.00 16.27
C THR A 349 8.41 -13.82 17.53
N ARG A 350 9.50 -14.59 17.48
CA ARG A 350 9.97 -15.34 18.65
C ARG A 350 10.46 -14.45 19.79
N ILE A 351 11.10 -13.32 19.45
CA ILE A 351 11.65 -12.37 20.43
C ILE A 351 10.55 -11.53 21.08
N VAL A 352 9.59 -11.03 20.27
CA VAL A 352 8.67 -9.97 20.70
C VAL A 352 7.30 -10.49 21.10
N VAL A 353 6.77 -11.47 20.37
CA VAL A 353 5.37 -11.95 20.56
C VAL A 353 5.30 -13.15 21.48
N ARG A 354 6.27 -14.06 21.40
CA ARG A 354 6.32 -15.31 22.19
C ARG A 354 7.30 -15.19 23.37
#